data_6f1d46aa54a580f9a2c8457c6a5368cb
#
_entry.id   6f1d46aa54a580f9a2c8457c6a5368cb
#
_cell.length_a   1.000
_cell.length_b   1.000
_cell.length_c   1.000
_cell.angle_alpha   90.00
_cell.angle_beta   90.00
_cell.angle_gamma   90.00
#
_symmetry.space_group_name_H-M   'P 1'
#
loop_
_entity.id
_entity.type
_entity.pdbx_description
1 polymer ?
#
loop_
_entity_poly.entity_id
_entity_poly.type
_entity_poly.pdbx_seq_one_letter_code
_entity_poly.pdbx_strand_id
1 'polypeptide(L)'
;MTELYRLRSVTKRYGANVAVDIDALTIAAGRLYTLTGANGAGKSTLLGILAFLTPPTTGEIFYAGERIDWRSDVMGRRRRKVTLLHQSPYLFEGTVFRNVAYGLLARGIAGETADRAVDRALATVGLDRFRDRDARKLSGGEAQRVAMARALVLKPEVLLLDEPLANIDRETAGLLETVIASLPSQGTTVVMTTHEPDHSGRLNGGSIVLEGGKVAHADL
;
A
#
# COMPACT_ATOMS: atom_id res chain seq x y z
N MET A 1 -0.19 -9.47 20.12
CA MET A 1 -0.30 -8.71 18.86
C MET A 1 -1.57 -9.17 18.16
N THR A 2 -2.37 -8.26 17.62
CA THR A 2 -3.64 -8.60 16.94
C THR A 2 -3.36 -9.01 15.51
N GLU A 3 -3.79 -10.22 15.12
CA GLU A 3 -3.70 -10.71 13.75
C GLU A 3 -4.62 -9.87 12.84
N LEU A 4 -4.07 -9.32 11.75
CA LEU A 4 -4.84 -8.57 10.76
C LEU A 4 -5.14 -9.40 9.51
N TYR A 5 -4.09 -10.02 8.93
CA TYR A 5 -4.26 -10.98 7.85
C TYR A 5 -3.76 -12.35 8.27
N ARG A 6 -4.48 -13.38 7.83
CA ARG A 6 -4.02 -14.77 7.86
C ARG A 6 -4.37 -15.43 6.53
N LEU A 7 -3.33 -15.92 5.85
CA LEU A 7 -3.42 -16.69 4.62
C LEU A 7 -3.19 -18.15 4.94
N ARG A 8 -3.97 -19.06 4.31
CA ARG A 8 -3.85 -20.51 4.47
C ARG A 8 -3.96 -21.18 3.10
N SER A 9 -2.90 -21.88 2.70
CA SER A 9 -2.78 -22.62 1.43
C SER A 9 -3.25 -21.81 0.22
N VAL A 10 -2.82 -20.54 0.18
CA VAL A 10 -3.24 -19.56 -0.83
C VAL A 10 -2.42 -19.73 -2.09
N THR A 11 -3.07 -20.08 -3.20
CA THR A 11 -2.42 -20.07 -4.51
C THR A 11 -3.06 -19.03 -5.43
N LYS A 12 -2.25 -18.46 -6.32
CA LYS A 12 -2.72 -17.65 -7.43
C LYS A 12 -2.05 -18.09 -8.72
N ARG A 13 -2.87 -18.46 -9.69
CA ARG A 13 -2.43 -18.88 -11.03
C ARG A 13 -2.91 -17.91 -12.10
N TYR A 14 -2.06 -17.71 -13.09
CA TYR A 14 -2.39 -17.04 -14.34
C TYR A 14 -2.08 -18.01 -15.48
N GLY A 15 -3.12 -18.69 -16.00
CA GLY A 15 -2.94 -19.82 -16.90
C GLY A 15 -2.12 -20.94 -16.23
N ALA A 16 -1.06 -21.36 -16.88
CA ALA A 16 -0.14 -22.40 -16.33
C ALA A 16 0.83 -21.85 -15.26
N ASN A 17 1.04 -20.53 -15.18
CA ASN A 17 2.00 -19.93 -14.26
C ASN A 17 1.42 -19.81 -12.85
N VAL A 18 2.16 -20.29 -11.84
CA VAL A 18 1.85 -20.09 -10.41
C VAL A 18 2.59 -18.86 -9.94
N ALA A 19 1.85 -17.77 -9.73
CA ALA A 19 2.44 -16.49 -9.29
C ALA A 19 2.58 -16.39 -7.77
N VAL A 20 1.71 -17.08 -7.01
CA VAL A 20 1.76 -17.16 -5.53
C VAL A 20 1.37 -18.57 -5.11
N ASP A 21 2.11 -19.13 -4.15
CA ASP A 21 1.89 -20.45 -3.53
C ASP A 21 2.35 -20.38 -2.07
N ILE A 22 1.47 -19.89 -1.20
CA ILE A 22 1.75 -19.58 0.20
C ILE A 22 0.98 -20.55 1.10
N ASP A 23 1.71 -21.41 1.80
CA ASP A 23 1.12 -22.35 2.77
C ASP A 23 0.51 -21.62 3.97
N ALA A 24 1.27 -20.71 4.57
CA ALA A 24 0.83 -19.88 5.68
C ALA A 24 1.55 -18.53 5.69
N LEU A 25 0.80 -17.47 5.97
CA LEU A 25 1.36 -16.13 6.24
C LEU A 25 0.42 -15.41 7.20
N THR A 26 0.98 -14.80 8.24
CA THR A 26 0.25 -13.95 9.17
C THR A 26 0.86 -12.55 9.16
N ILE A 27 0.01 -11.51 9.12
CA ILE A 27 0.42 -10.11 9.22
C ILE A 27 -0.32 -9.50 10.41
N ALA A 28 0.42 -8.97 11.37
CA ALA A 28 -0.15 -8.31 12.54
C ALA A 28 -0.54 -6.86 12.24
N ALA A 29 -1.56 -6.35 12.94
CA ALA A 29 -2.02 -4.98 12.83
C ALA A 29 -1.01 -3.98 13.39
N GLY A 30 -0.95 -2.77 12.80
CA GLY A 30 -0.16 -1.65 13.29
C GLY A 30 1.35 -1.87 13.20
N ARG A 31 1.83 -2.68 12.25
CA ARG A 31 3.25 -2.92 11.97
C ARG A 31 3.61 -2.58 10.54
N LEU A 32 4.91 -2.39 10.32
CA LEU A 32 5.49 -2.28 8.99
C LEU A 32 6.15 -3.61 8.61
N TYR A 33 5.98 -4.01 7.36
CA TYR A 33 6.62 -5.18 6.77
C TYR A 33 7.25 -4.81 5.45
N THR A 34 8.49 -5.22 5.23
CA THR A 34 9.12 -5.19 3.91
C THR A 34 8.89 -6.52 3.22
N LEU A 35 8.49 -6.48 1.96
CA LEU A 35 8.28 -7.63 1.11
C LEU A 35 9.37 -7.64 0.02
N THR A 36 10.32 -8.55 0.13
CA THR A 36 11.46 -8.68 -0.78
C THR A 36 11.38 -9.93 -1.64
N GLY A 37 12.19 -9.99 -2.67
CA GLY A 37 12.28 -11.13 -3.61
C GLY A 37 12.62 -10.67 -5.02
N ALA A 38 13.05 -11.58 -5.87
CA ALA A 38 13.40 -11.30 -7.27
C ALA A 38 12.21 -10.76 -8.07
N ASN A 39 12.49 -10.18 -9.24
CA ASN A 39 11.43 -9.83 -10.20
C ASN A 39 10.67 -11.10 -10.59
N GLY A 40 9.35 -11.03 -10.62
CA GLY A 40 8.50 -12.19 -10.88
C GLY A 40 8.27 -13.12 -9.68
N ALA A 41 8.82 -12.83 -8.48
CA ALA A 41 8.62 -13.66 -7.30
C ALA A 41 7.19 -13.65 -6.73
N GLY A 42 6.27 -12.83 -7.29
CA GLY A 42 4.88 -12.79 -6.87
C GLY A 42 4.51 -11.62 -5.95
N LYS A 43 5.44 -10.68 -5.69
CA LYS A 43 5.26 -9.55 -4.76
C LYS A 43 4.00 -8.72 -5.08
N SER A 44 3.88 -8.18 -6.29
CA SER A 44 2.71 -7.36 -6.69
C SER A 44 1.42 -8.18 -6.73
N THR A 45 1.50 -9.49 -7.02
CA THR A 45 0.34 -10.40 -6.94
C THR A 45 -0.12 -10.55 -5.50
N LEU A 46 0.80 -10.76 -4.55
CA LEU A 46 0.48 -10.82 -3.12
C LEU A 46 -0.12 -9.50 -2.65
N LEU A 47 0.46 -8.34 -3.00
CA LEU A 47 -0.14 -7.03 -2.67
C LEU A 47 -1.56 -6.90 -3.25
N GLY A 48 -1.80 -7.35 -4.49
CA GLY A 48 -3.15 -7.34 -5.10
C GLY A 48 -4.15 -8.22 -4.36
N ILE A 49 -3.69 -9.35 -3.81
CA ILE A 49 -4.51 -10.24 -2.96
C ILE A 49 -4.83 -9.54 -1.63
N LEU A 50 -3.84 -8.98 -0.95
CA LEU A 50 -4.01 -8.25 0.32
C LEU A 50 -4.88 -6.99 0.14
N ALA A 51 -4.82 -6.35 -1.03
CA ALA A 51 -5.66 -5.21 -1.40
C ALA A 51 -7.12 -5.58 -1.72
N PHE A 52 -7.46 -6.87 -1.71
CA PHE A 52 -8.76 -7.39 -2.15
C PHE A 52 -9.11 -7.05 -3.60
N LEU A 53 -8.11 -6.86 -4.45
CA LEU A 53 -8.27 -6.59 -5.89
C LEU A 53 -8.16 -7.86 -6.72
N THR A 54 -7.37 -8.83 -6.27
CA THR A 54 -7.06 -10.07 -6.97
C THR A 54 -7.50 -11.26 -6.12
N PRO A 55 -8.59 -11.97 -6.45
CA PRO A 55 -8.97 -13.17 -5.73
C PRO A 55 -7.91 -14.28 -5.93
N PRO A 56 -7.59 -15.08 -4.91
CA PRO A 56 -6.76 -16.27 -5.07
C PRO A 56 -7.45 -17.30 -5.96
N THR A 57 -6.69 -18.24 -6.50
CA THR A 57 -7.23 -19.40 -7.23
C THR A 57 -7.74 -20.44 -6.24
N THR A 58 -6.99 -20.70 -5.16
CA THR A 58 -7.37 -21.60 -4.06
C THR A 58 -6.91 -21.02 -2.73
N GLY A 59 -7.36 -21.64 -1.64
CA GLY A 59 -6.97 -21.29 -0.28
C GLY A 59 -7.91 -20.30 0.39
N GLU A 60 -7.56 -19.91 1.60
CA GLU A 60 -8.38 -19.07 2.46
C GLU A 60 -7.60 -17.85 2.93
N ILE A 61 -8.29 -16.72 2.97
CA ILE A 61 -7.76 -15.48 3.51
C ILE A 61 -8.71 -15.01 4.59
N PHE A 62 -8.14 -14.64 5.74
CA PHE A 62 -8.85 -14.00 6.83
C PHE A 62 -8.35 -12.57 6.97
N TYR A 63 -9.25 -11.65 7.26
CA TYR A 63 -8.95 -10.26 7.57
C TYR A 63 -9.69 -9.86 8.84
N ALA A 64 -8.97 -9.39 9.84
CA ALA A 64 -9.50 -9.06 11.16
C ALA A 64 -10.34 -10.19 11.76
N GLY A 65 -9.87 -11.44 11.63
CA GLY A 65 -10.54 -12.65 12.13
C GLY A 65 -11.67 -13.20 11.24
N GLU A 66 -12.13 -12.44 10.25
CA GLU A 66 -13.22 -12.87 9.36
C GLU A 66 -12.68 -13.46 8.06
N ARG A 67 -13.22 -14.62 7.63
CA ARG A 67 -12.90 -15.21 6.33
C ARG A 67 -13.39 -14.31 5.21
N ILE A 68 -12.55 -14.10 4.20
CA ILE A 68 -12.89 -13.30 3.02
C ILE A 68 -13.77 -14.12 2.06
N ASP A 69 -14.98 -13.65 1.85
CA ASP A 69 -15.84 -14.08 0.76
C ASP A 69 -15.76 -13.06 -0.39
N TRP A 70 -15.10 -13.46 -1.49
CA TRP A 70 -14.86 -12.62 -2.66
C TRP A 70 -16.13 -12.25 -3.45
N ARG A 71 -17.23 -12.94 -3.20
CA ARG A 71 -18.52 -12.71 -3.84
C ARG A 71 -19.46 -11.84 -3.01
N SER A 72 -19.05 -11.52 -1.78
CA SER A 72 -19.89 -10.78 -0.84
C SER A 72 -19.93 -9.28 -1.16
N ASP A 73 -21.09 -8.66 -1.01
CA ASP A 73 -21.31 -7.19 -1.10
C ASP A 73 -20.47 -6.40 -0.08
N VAL A 74 -19.97 -7.08 0.96
CA VAL A 74 -19.10 -6.48 1.98
C VAL A 74 -17.71 -6.11 1.45
N MET A 75 -17.30 -6.66 0.28
CA MET A 75 -15.98 -6.41 -0.31
C MET A 75 -15.72 -4.92 -0.55
N GLY A 76 -16.74 -4.16 -0.94
CA GLY A 76 -16.63 -2.70 -1.11
C GLY A 76 -16.20 -1.99 0.18
N ARG A 77 -16.74 -2.38 1.33
CA ARG A 77 -16.38 -1.82 2.64
C ARG A 77 -14.95 -2.20 3.04
N ARG A 78 -14.51 -3.42 2.77
CA ARG A 78 -13.15 -3.89 3.07
C ARG A 78 -12.11 -3.17 2.21
N ARG A 79 -12.37 -3.01 0.90
CA ARG A 79 -11.49 -2.23 0.01
C ARG A 79 -11.31 -0.77 0.42
N ARG A 80 -12.28 -0.17 1.11
CA ARG A 80 -12.16 1.19 1.64
C ARG A 80 -11.16 1.30 2.81
N LYS A 81 -10.82 0.19 3.45
CA LYS A 81 -9.87 0.12 4.56
C LYS A 81 -8.43 -0.09 4.09
N VAL A 82 -8.25 -0.58 2.87
CA VAL A 82 -6.94 -0.91 2.30
C VAL A 82 -6.67 -0.01 1.11
N THR A 83 -5.49 0.59 1.07
CA THR A 83 -5.03 1.41 -0.06
C THR A 83 -3.77 0.78 -0.66
N LEU A 84 -3.75 0.59 -1.97
CA LEU A 84 -2.59 0.13 -2.73
C LEU A 84 -2.03 1.30 -3.54
N LEU A 85 -0.74 1.59 -3.37
CA LEU A 85 0.03 2.50 -4.19
C LEU A 85 0.96 1.68 -5.09
N HIS A 86 0.79 1.84 -6.40
CA HIS A 86 1.63 1.19 -7.40
C HIS A 86 2.95 1.92 -7.61
N GLN A 87 3.95 1.22 -8.11
CA GLN A 87 5.31 1.72 -8.40
C GLN A 87 5.29 2.99 -9.27
N SER A 88 4.47 3.02 -10.31
CA SER A 88 4.29 4.18 -11.19
C SER A 88 2.88 4.73 -11.02
N PRO A 89 2.67 5.69 -10.11
CA PRO A 89 1.34 6.17 -9.82
C PRO A 89 0.82 7.03 -10.96
N TYR A 90 -0.36 6.69 -11.46
CA TYR A 90 -1.09 7.54 -12.37
C TYR A 90 -1.74 8.72 -11.62
N LEU A 91 -1.51 9.93 -12.10
CA LEU A 91 -2.21 11.13 -11.65
C LEU A 91 -3.28 11.53 -12.68
N PHE A 92 -4.45 11.89 -12.18
CA PHE A 92 -5.54 12.40 -13.00
C PHE A 92 -5.22 13.81 -13.50
N GLU A 93 -5.80 14.18 -14.64
CA GLU A 93 -5.75 15.55 -15.12
C GLU A 93 -6.39 16.52 -14.12
N GLY A 94 -5.81 17.73 -14.03
CA GLY A 94 -6.25 18.78 -13.14
C GLY A 94 -5.23 19.09 -12.04
N THR A 95 -5.70 19.67 -10.95
CA THR A 95 -4.83 20.13 -9.87
C THR A 95 -4.38 18.98 -8.95
N VAL A 96 -3.30 19.23 -8.22
CA VAL A 96 -2.84 18.37 -7.11
C VAL A 96 -3.96 18.17 -6.10
N PHE A 97 -4.69 19.23 -5.73
CA PHE A 97 -5.84 19.15 -4.84
C PHE A 97 -6.86 18.12 -5.33
N ARG A 98 -7.28 18.19 -6.60
CA ARG A 98 -8.26 17.24 -7.17
C ARG A 98 -7.76 15.80 -7.10
N ASN A 99 -6.48 15.58 -7.33
CA ASN A 99 -5.87 14.26 -7.23
C ASN A 99 -5.94 13.71 -5.81
N VAL A 100 -5.55 14.50 -4.81
CA VAL A 100 -5.55 14.07 -3.41
C VAL A 100 -6.98 13.93 -2.88
N ALA A 101 -7.87 14.87 -3.20
CA ALA A 101 -9.27 14.86 -2.77
C ALA A 101 -10.12 13.75 -3.37
N TYR A 102 -9.69 13.14 -4.50
CA TYR A 102 -10.50 12.20 -5.28
C TYR A 102 -11.16 11.11 -4.44
N GLY A 103 -10.37 10.44 -3.60
CA GLY A 103 -10.87 9.36 -2.77
C GLY A 103 -11.83 9.83 -1.65
N LEU A 104 -11.65 11.05 -1.14
CA LEU A 104 -12.57 11.66 -0.17
C LEU A 104 -13.91 11.97 -0.84
N LEU A 105 -13.88 12.60 -2.01
CA LEU A 105 -15.07 12.93 -2.79
C LEU A 105 -15.87 11.67 -3.17
N ALA A 106 -15.19 10.60 -3.58
CA ALA A 106 -15.81 9.30 -3.85
C ALA A 106 -16.45 8.65 -2.63
N ARG A 107 -16.07 9.08 -1.41
CA ARG A 107 -16.66 8.68 -0.12
C ARG A 107 -17.73 9.63 0.37
N GLY A 108 -18.08 10.66 -0.41
CA GLY A 108 -19.04 11.71 -0.04
C GLY A 108 -18.52 12.77 0.95
N ILE A 109 -17.17 12.82 1.14
CA ILE A 109 -16.53 13.82 2.01
C ILE A 109 -16.10 14.99 1.14
N ALA A 110 -16.68 16.17 1.35
CA ALA A 110 -16.45 17.38 0.58
C ALA A 110 -16.34 18.61 1.46
N GLY A 111 -16.19 19.81 0.84
CA GLY A 111 -16.13 21.10 1.52
C GLY A 111 -14.92 21.20 2.45
N GLU A 112 -15.05 22.03 3.49
CA GLU A 112 -13.97 22.35 4.44
C GLU A 112 -13.31 21.12 5.09
N THR A 113 -14.06 20.03 5.28
CA THR A 113 -13.49 18.77 5.80
C THR A 113 -12.50 18.14 4.83
N ALA A 114 -12.84 18.09 3.53
CA ALA A 114 -11.93 17.59 2.50
C ALA A 114 -10.74 18.54 2.33
N ASP A 115 -10.98 19.86 2.31
CA ASP A 115 -9.94 20.88 2.19
C ASP A 115 -8.86 20.72 3.27
N ARG A 116 -9.28 20.69 4.54
CA ARG A 116 -8.35 20.49 5.66
C ARG A 116 -7.63 19.15 5.63
N ALA A 117 -8.29 18.08 5.16
CA ALA A 117 -7.67 16.77 5.05
C ALA A 117 -6.60 16.75 3.96
N VAL A 118 -6.88 17.34 2.80
CA VAL A 118 -5.94 17.47 1.68
C VAL A 118 -4.72 18.32 2.10
N ASP A 119 -4.92 19.46 2.72
CA ASP A 119 -3.84 20.35 3.13
C ASP A 119 -2.89 19.63 4.12
N ARG A 120 -3.45 18.89 5.10
CA ARG A 120 -2.63 18.07 6.01
C ARG A 120 -1.88 16.97 5.28
N ALA A 121 -2.52 16.27 4.34
CA ALA A 121 -1.86 15.22 3.59
C ALA A 121 -0.72 15.75 2.70
N LEU A 122 -0.91 16.91 2.09
CA LEU A 122 0.13 17.60 1.32
C LEU A 122 1.29 18.06 2.21
N ALA A 123 1.02 18.62 3.37
CA ALA A 123 2.04 19.01 4.34
C ALA A 123 2.86 17.79 4.80
N THR A 124 2.23 16.65 5.05
CA THR A 124 2.92 15.40 5.45
C THR A 124 3.99 14.97 4.43
N VAL A 125 3.78 15.25 3.15
CA VAL A 125 4.72 14.89 2.08
C VAL A 125 5.54 16.09 1.55
N GLY A 126 5.56 17.21 2.27
CA GLY A 126 6.32 18.42 1.91
C GLY A 126 5.85 19.11 0.63
N LEU A 127 4.54 19.13 0.39
CA LEU A 127 3.91 19.75 -0.79
C LEU A 127 2.88 20.83 -0.43
N ASP A 128 3.08 21.56 0.66
CA ASP A 128 2.13 22.59 1.17
C ASP A 128 1.69 23.60 0.13
N ARG A 129 2.61 23.98 -0.77
CA ARG A 129 2.38 25.03 -1.77
C ARG A 129 1.95 24.50 -3.13
N PHE A 130 1.64 23.19 -3.23
CA PHE A 130 1.38 22.54 -4.52
C PHE A 130 -0.11 22.37 -4.83
N ARG A 131 -0.97 22.72 -3.89
CA ARG A 131 -2.42 22.48 -3.96
C ARG A 131 -3.03 22.77 -5.33
N ASP A 132 -2.74 23.93 -5.90
CA ASP A 132 -3.35 24.42 -7.13
C ASP A 132 -2.50 24.15 -8.39
N ARG A 133 -1.34 23.50 -8.25
CA ARG A 133 -0.50 23.12 -9.38
C ARG A 133 -1.20 22.10 -10.28
N ASP A 134 -0.97 22.23 -11.57
CA ASP A 134 -1.35 21.21 -12.57
C ASP A 134 -0.51 19.94 -12.35
N ALA A 135 -1.18 18.81 -12.11
CA ALA A 135 -0.52 17.54 -11.85
C ALA A 135 0.37 17.05 -13.03
N ARG A 136 0.10 17.50 -14.26
CA ARG A 136 0.90 17.16 -15.44
C ARG A 136 2.27 17.87 -15.47
N LYS A 137 2.46 18.91 -14.65
CA LYS A 137 3.70 19.69 -14.57
C LYS A 137 4.62 19.26 -13.43
N LEU A 138 4.30 18.19 -12.77
CA LEU A 138 5.08 17.65 -11.65
C LEU A 138 6.27 16.84 -12.15
N SER A 139 7.39 16.93 -11.43
CA SER A 139 8.49 15.99 -11.57
C SER A 139 8.08 14.58 -11.09
N GLY A 140 8.86 13.55 -11.41
CA GLY A 140 8.60 12.19 -10.95
C GLY A 140 8.50 12.07 -9.42
N GLY A 141 9.43 12.70 -8.69
CA GLY A 141 9.42 12.70 -7.22
C GLY A 141 8.23 13.48 -6.64
N GLU A 142 7.85 14.63 -7.26
CA GLU A 142 6.65 15.37 -6.85
C GLU A 142 5.38 14.55 -7.11
N ALA A 143 5.28 13.88 -8.26
CA ALA A 143 4.15 13.01 -8.58
C ALA A 143 4.03 11.83 -7.60
N GLN A 144 5.16 11.22 -7.20
CA GLN A 144 5.20 10.17 -6.18
C GLN A 144 4.70 10.68 -4.83
N ARG A 145 5.13 11.87 -4.41
CA ARG A 145 4.66 12.50 -3.16
C ARG A 145 3.17 12.83 -3.21
N VAL A 146 2.65 13.31 -4.34
CA VAL A 146 1.20 13.54 -4.52
C VAL A 146 0.43 12.22 -4.42
N ALA A 147 0.93 11.15 -5.03
CA ALA A 147 0.30 9.83 -4.95
C ALA A 147 0.31 9.27 -3.52
N MET A 148 1.38 9.49 -2.77
CA MET A 148 1.45 9.16 -1.34
C MET A 148 0.42 9.99 -0.54
N ALA A 149 0.34 11.31 -0.75
CA ALA A 149 -0.67 12.16 -0.11
C ALA A 149 -2.10 11.67 -0.43
N ARG A 150 -2.37 11.28 -1.68
CA ARG A 150 -3.66 10.71 -2.11
C ARG A 150 -4.00 9.40 -1.38
N ALA A 151 -3.00 8.60 -1.07
CA ALA A 151 -3.19 7.38 -0.28
C ALA A 151 -3.45 7.70 1.21
N LEU A 152 -2.65 8.60 1.79
CA LEU A 152 -2.68 8.94 3.21
C LEU A 152 -3.93 9.72 3.63
N VAL A 153 -4.48 10.57 2.75
CA VAL A 153 -5.67 11.38 3.04
C VAL A 153 -6.89 10.54 3.42
N LEU A 154 -6.91 9.27 2.96
CA LEU A 154 -7.98 8.31 3.24
C LEU A 154 -7.87 7.65 4.62
N LYS A 155 -6.75 7.84 5.33
CA LYS A 155 -6.43 7.22 6.62
C LYS A 155 -6.70 5.70 6.59
N PRO A 156 -6.03 4.95 5.71
CA PRO A 156 -6.30 3.54 5.55
C PRO A 156 -5.87 2.73 6.79
N GLU A 157 -6.57 1.64 7.10
CA GLU A 157 -6.12 0.66 8.10
C GLU A 157 -4.88 -0.10 7.60
N VAL A 158 -4.79 -0.30 6.27
CA VAL A 158 -3.66 -0.95 5.61
C VAL A 158 -3.19 -0.11 4.43
N LEU A 159 -1.90 0.17 4.38
CA LEU A 159 -1.24 0.79 3.25
C LEU A 159 -0.28 -0.21 2.60
N LEU A 160 -0.57 -0.57 1.36
CA LEU A 160 0.24 -1.46 0.54
C LEU A 160 1.01 -0.61 -0.46
N LEU A 161 2.32 -0.77 -0.52
CA LEU A 161 3.23 0.06 -1.31
C LEU A 161 4.05 -0.83 -2.23
N ASP A 162 3.86 -0.68 -3.54
CA ASP A 162 4.65 -1.41 -4.53
C ASP A 162 5.81 -0.54 -4.98
N GLU A 163 7.02 -0.81 -4.48
CA GLU A 163 8.27 -0.11 -4.75
C GLU A 163 8.15 1.44 -4.64
N PRO A 164 7.64 1.99 -3.52
CA PRO A 164 7.31 3.41 -3.41
C PRO A 164 8.50 4.35 -3.49
N LEU A 165 9.71 3.84 -3.32
CA LEU A 165 10.97 4.60 -3.29
C LEU A 165 11.81 4.39 -4.55
N ALA A 166 11.31 3.63 -5.53
CA ALA A 166 12.04 3.38 -6.77
C ALA A 166 12.03 4.62 -7.70
N ASN A 167 13.16 4.86 -8.36
CA ASN A 167 13.31 5.88 -9.39
C ASN A 167 13.02 7.34 -8.93
N ILE A 168 13.22 7.63 -7.65
CA ILE A 168 13.11 8.97 -7.07
C ILE A 168 14.47 9.41 -6.50
N ASP A 169 14.65 10.72 -6.35
CA ASP A 169 15.86 11.27 -5.75
C ASP A 169 15.98 10.93 -4.26
N ARG A 170 17.20 11.00 -3.73
CA ARG A 170 17.52 10.60 -2.36
C ARG A 170 16.76 11.44 -1.31
N GLU A 171 16.55 12.72 -1.57
CA GLU A 171 15.86 13.62 -0.64
C GLU A 171 14.38 13.22 -0.53
N THR A 172 13.72 13.02 -1.67
CA THR A 172 12.34 12.53 -1.73
C THR A 172 12.22 11.15 -1.09
N ALA A 173 13.16 10.23 -1.34
CA ALA A 173 13.17 8.90 -0.72
C ALA A 173 13.26 8.98 0.80
N GLY A 174 14.19 9.77 1.36
CA GLY A 174 14.35 9.93 2.81
C GLY A 174 13.11 10.54 3.48
N LEU A 175 12.46 11.51 2.82
CA LEU A 175 11.20 12.07 3.30
C LEU A 175 10.10 11.00 3.34
N LEU A 176 9.92 10.26 2.25
CA LEU A 176 8.90 9.20 2.20
C LEU A 176 9.20 8.05 3.17
N GLU A 177 10.46 7.65 3.35
CA GLU A 177 10.87 6.68 4.38
C GLU A 177 10.43 7.13 5.77
N THR A 178 10.68 8.40 6.12
CA THR A 178 10.28 8.98 7.41
C THR A 178 8.77 8.93 7.58
N VAL A 179 8.01 9.30 6.56
CA VAL A 179 6.55 9.23 6.56
C VAL A 179 6.09 7.79 6.76
N ILE A 180 6.58 6.85 5.96
CA ILE A 180 6.22 5.43 6.02
C ILE A 180 6.52 4.83 7.40
N ALA A 181 7.69 5.11 7.96
CA ALA A 181 8.11 4.63 9.29
C ALA A 181 7.20 5.15 10.43
N SER A 182 6.57 6.31 10.25
CA SER A 182 5.66 6.89 11.25
C SER A 182 4.26 6.27 11.28
N LEU A 183 3.84 5.61 10.21
CA LEU A 183 2.46 5.13 10.04
C LEU A 183 2.02 4.06 11.05
N PRO A 184 2.89 3.08 11.44
CA PRO A 184 2.52 2.09 12.44
C PRO A 184 2.12 2.70 13.78
N SER A 185 2.81 3.75 14.23
CA SER A 185 2.48 4.44 15.48
C SER A 185 1.12 5.16 15.43
N GLN A 186 0.59 5.39 14.22
CA GLN A 186 -0.73 5.96 13.97
C GLN A 186 -1.80 4.88 13.75
N GLY A 187 -1.46 3.59 13.91
CA GLY A 187 -2.36 2.45 13.77
C GLY A 187 -2.49 1.89 12.35
N THR A 188 -1.75 2.42 11.37
CA THR A 188 -1.76 1.90 10.00
C THR A 188 -0.79 0.72 9.86
N THR A 189 -1.25 -0.39 9.33
CA THR A 189 -0.38 -1.51 8.92
C THR A 189 0.20 -1.22 7.56
N VAL A 190 1.50 -1.37 7.39
CA VAL A 190 2.19 -1.11 6.12
C VAL A 190 2.82 -2.40 5.60
N VAL A 191 2.62 -2.71 4.32
CA VAL A 191 3.40 -3.73 3.60
C VAL A 191 4.02 -3.05 2.38
N MET A 192 5.34 -3.01 2.32
CA MET A 192 6.09 -2.31 1.28
C MET A 192 7.00 -3.27 0.52
N THR A 193 6.88 -3.34 -0.80
CA THR A 193 7.89 -4.05 -1.61
C THR A 193 9.14 -3.20 -1.74
N THR A 194 10.28 -3.85 -1.72
CA THR A 194 11.59 -3.21 -1.93
C THR A 194 12.60 -4.20 -2.50
N HIS A 195 13.58 -3.68 -3.23
CA HIS A 195 14.76 -4.43 -3.66
C HIS A 195 15.95 -4.28 -2.70
N GLU A 196 15.86 -3.39 -1.72
CA GLU A 196 16.90 -3.18 -0.71
C GLU A 196 16.61 -4.03 0.54
N PRO A 197 17.42 -5.07 0.82
CA PRO A 197 17.22 -5.95 1.98
C PRO A 197 17.27 -5.20 3.33
N ASP A 198 18.08 -4.13 3.41
CA ASP A 198 18.31 -3.38 4.64
C ASP A 198 17.17 -2.42 5.02
N HIS A 199 16.14 -2.26 4.16
CA HIS A 199 14.99 -1.41 4.49
C HIS A 199 14.23 -1.89 5.73
N SER A 200 14.13 -3.21 5.98
CA SER A 200 13.46 -3.73 7.18
C SER A 200 14.14 -3.24 8.46
N GLY A 201 15.47 -3.28 8.52
CA GLY A 201 16.25 -2.79 9.66
C GLY A 201 16.13 -1.27 9.84
N ARG A 202 16.25 -0.49 8.76
CA ARG A 202 16.13 0.98 8.80
C ARG A 202 14.74 1.46 9.24
N LEU A 203 13.69 0.71 8.85
CA LEU A 203 12.30 1.07 9.14
C LEU A 203 11.74 0.38 10.39
N ASN A 204 12.58 -0.35 11.16
CA ASN A 204 12.16 -1.14 12.33
C ASN A 204 10.94 -2.03 12.04
N GLY A 205 10.93 -2.65 10.87
CA GLY A 205 9.83 -3.47 10.37
C GLY A 205 10.15 -4.96 10.37
N GLY A 206 9.11 -5.80 10.24
CA GLY A 206 9.26 -7.20 9.91
C GLY A 206 9.70 -7.38 8.45
N SER A 207 10.21 -8.55 8.11
CA SER A 207 10.59 -8.89 6.74
C SER A 207 9.84 -10.13 6.25
N ILE A 208 9.43 -10.10 4.99
CA ILE A 208 8.83 -11.22 4.27
C ILE A 208 9.63 -11.38 2.97
N VAL A 209 10.20 -12.57 2.76
CA VAL A 209 10.97 -12.89 1.55
C VAL A 209 10.16 -13.85 0.69
N LEU A 210 9.90 -13.46 -0.55
CA LEU A 210 9.25 -14.32 -1.55
C LEU A 210 10.27 -14.87 -2.55
N GLU A 211 10.20 -16.18 -2.78
CA GLU A 211 10.96 -16.89 -3.80
C GLU A 211 10.03 -17.82 -4.58
N GLY A 212 9.93 -17.61 -5.90
CA GLY A 212 9.09 -18.44 -6.76
C GLY A 212 7.62 -18.53 -6.31
N GLY A 213 7.06 -17.46 -5.76
CA GLY A 213 5.68 -17.41 -5.27
C GLY A 213 5.49 -17.90 -3.83
N LYS A 214 6.55 -18.42 -3.19
CA LYS A 214 6.51 -18.97 -1.82
C LYS A 214 7.13 -18.03 -0.81
N VAL A 215 6.68 -18.09 0.43
CA VAL A 215 7.34 -17.41 1.56
C VAL A 215 8.56 -18.26 1.95
N ALA A 216 9.75 -17.77 1.59
CA ALA A 216 11.02 -18.43 1.94
C ALA A 216 11.43 -18.11 3.38
N HIS A 217 11.15 -16.89 3.84
CA HIS A 217 11.43 -16.44 5.20
C HIS A 217 10.43 -15.36 5.61
N ALA A 218 10.03 -15.35 6.87
CA ALA A 218 9.25 -14.27 7.46
C ALA A 218 9.69 -14.03 8.91
N ASP A 219 10.15 -12.81 9.18
CA ASP A 219 10.37 -12.27 10.52
C ASP A 219 9.22 -11.30 10.81
N LEU A 220 8.29 -11.72 11.70
CA LEU A 220 6.95 -11.11 11.84
C LEU A 220 6.75 -10.40 13.17
#